data_bf217d984b1f95948f4e9dde3d0b8770
#
_entry.id   bf217d984b1f95948f4e9dde3d0b8770
#
_cell.length_a   1.000
_cell.length_b   1.000
_cell.length_c   1.000
_cell.angle_alpha   90.00
_cell.angle_beta   90.00
_cell.angle_gamma   90.00
#
_symmetry.space_group_name_H-M   'P 1'
#
loop_
_entity.id
_entity.type
_entity.pdbx_description
1 polymer ?
#
loop_
_entity_poly.entity_id
_entity_poly.type
_entity_poly.pdbx_seq_one_letter_code
_entity_poly.pdbx_strand_id
1 'polypeptide(L)'
;MSLADTAQFGILRFIVSDWQRAKQALEAGGMVVNVTEVVPIEVDDRPGGLARVLATIEEAGLAVEYMYAFAAGPKPGKAAIVFRFEDPDRALAAVKQRGLRVVDADELLGKKSM
;
A
#
# COMPACT_ATOMS: atom_id res chain seq x y z
N MET A 1 -0.91 -6.28 -3.43
CA MET A 1 0.37 -5.53 -3.42
C MET A 1 1.15 -5.90 -2.17
N SER A 2 2.45 -6.01 -2.29
CA SER A 2 3.30 -6.40 -1.18
C SER A 2 4.36 -5.36 -0.90
N LEU A 3 4.62 -5.15 0.39
CA LEU A 3 5.72 -4.33 0.90
C LEU A 3 6.82 -5.26 1.36
N ALA A 4 8.04 -5.08 0.86
CA ALA A 4 9.19 -5.85 1.31
C ALA A 4 10.02 -5.01 2.28
N ASP A 5 10.30 -5.60 3.45
CA ASP A 5 11.16 -5.01 4.47
C ASP A 5 12.47 -5.76 4.53
N THR A 6 13.57 -5.04 4.63
CA THR A 6 14.88 -5.62 4.94
C THR A 6 15.37 -5.06 6.27
N ALA A 7 15.91 -5.91 7.13
CA ALA A 7 16.39 -5.51 8.44
C ALA A 7 17.78 -6.11 8.69
N GLN A 8 18.82 -5.31 8.59
CA GLN A 8 20.18 -5.73 8.88
C GLN A 8 20.89 -4.70 9.76
N PHE A 9 21.06 -3.48 9.30
CA PHE A 9 21.56 -2.36 10.10
C PHE A 9 20.56 -1.21 10.09
N GLY A 10 19.32 -1.53 9.82
CA GLY A 10 18.22 -0.61 9.68
C GLY A 10 17.07 -1.29 8.94
N ILE A 11 16.04 -0.54 8.64
CA ILE A 11 14.88 -1.04 7.90
C ILE A 11 14.77 -0.26 6.60
N LEU A 12 14.74 -0.98 5.48
CA LEU A 12 14.44 -0.41 4.19
C LEU A 12 13.10 -0.99 3.73
N ARG A 13 12.17 -0.11 3.41
CA ARG A 13 10.83 -0.50 2.93
C ARG A 13 10.65 -0.02 1.51
N PHE A 14 10.15 -0.91 0.66
CA PHE A 14 9.82 -0.54 -0.71
C PHE A 14 8.69 -1.40 -1.24
N ILE A 15 7.98 -0.86 -2.23
CA ILE A 15 6.87 -1.51 -2.87
C ILE A 15 7.30 -1.93 -4.26
N VAL A 16 7.08 -3.20 -4.58
CA VAL A 16 7.48 -3.77 -5.87
C VAL A 16 6.33 -4.57 -6.47
N SER A 17 6.25 -4.59 -7.79
CA SER A 17 5.23 -5.37 -8.49
C SER A 17 5.58 -6.87 -8.50
N ASP A 18 6.86 -7.20 -8.63
CA ASP A 18 7.34 -8.59 -8.58
C ASP A 18 8.11 -8.82 -7.28
N TRP A 19 7.36 -8.98 -6.19
CA TRP A 19 7.94 -9.11 -4.86
C TRP A 19 8.71 -10.43 -4.68
N GLN A 20 8.29 -11.49 -5.37
CA GLN A 20 8.94 -12.79 -5.25
C GLN A 20 10.35 -12.74 -5.79
N ARG A 21 10.53 -12.12 -6.94
CA ARG A 21 11.84 -11.94 -7.55
C ARG A 21 12.73 -11.02 -6.73
N ALA A 22 12.16 -9.93 -6.22
CA ALA A 22 12.89 -9.00 -5.37
C ALA A 22 13.34 -9.67 -4.08
N LYS A 23 12.47 -10.46 -3.45
CA LYS A 23 12.79 -11.22 -2.25
C LYS A 23 13.96 -12.17 -2.49
N GLN A 24 13.89 -12.94 -3.58
CA GLN A 24 14.95 -13.88 -3.93
C GLN A 24 16.28 -13.17 -4.14
N ALA A 25 16.28 -12.06 -4.85
CA ALA A 25 17.50 -11.30 -5.12
C ALA A 25 18.13 -10.75 -3.83
N LEU A 26 17.31 -10.22 -2.93
CA LEU A 26 17.78 -9.66 -1.67
C LEU A 26 18.29 -10.76 -0.72
N GLU A 27 17.60 -11.88 -0.66
CA GLU A 27 18.04 -13.01 0.18
C GLU A 27 19.33 -13.63 -0.35
N ALA A 28 19.50 -13.68 -1.67
CA ALA A 28 20.73 -14.13 -2.28
C ALA A 28 21.92 -13.22 -1.91
N GLY A 29 21.65 -11.94 -1.65
CA GLY A 29 22.65 -10.99 -1.17
C GLY A 29 22.88 -11.04 0.34
N GLY A 30 22.30 -11.99 1.05
CA GLY A 30 22.48 -12.16 2.50
C GLY A 30 21.56 -11.31 3.36
N MET A 31 20.51 -10.73 2.79
CA MET A 31 19.55 -9.91 3.54
C MET A 31 18.41 -10.75 4.06
N VAL A 32 17.89 -10.38 5.24
CA VAL A 32 16.66 -10.95 5.77
C VAL A 32 15.49 -10.12 5.25
N VAL A 33 14.54 -10.77 4.57
CA VAL A 33 13.42 -10.11 3.92
C VAL A 33 12.11 -10.61 4.48
N ASN A 34 11.28 -9.69 4.96
CA ASN A 34 9.90 -9.96 5.33
C ASN A 34 8.98 -9.30 4.33
N VAL A 35 7.97 -10.03 3.86
CA VAL A 35 7.00 -9.53 2.90
C VAL A 35 5.68 -9.29 3.62
N THR A 36 5.13 -8.11 3.43
CA THR A 36 3.88 -7.70 4.06
C THR A 36 2.91 -7.23 2.98
N GLU A 37 1.67 -7.70 3.07
CA GLU A 37 0.63 -7.24 2.17
C GLU A 37 0.09 -5.89 2.63
N VAL A 38 -0.02 -4.95 1.70
CA VAL A 38 -0.55 -3.62 1.95
C VAL A 38 -1.62 -3.28 0.92
N VAL A 39 -2.48 -2.34 1.29
CA VAL A 39 -3.56 -1.89 0.42
C VAL A 39 -3.36 -0.39 0.16
N PRO A 40 -2.98 0.00 -1.07
CA PRO A 40 -2.87 1.42 -1.41
C PRO A 40 -4.24 1.94 -1.85
N ILE A 41 -4.64 3.03 -1.24
CA ILE A 41 -5.95 3.64 -1.50
C ILE A 41 -5.75 5.05 -2.06
N GLU A 42 -6.42 5.36 -3.16
CA GLU A 42 -6.42 6.68 -3.74
C GLU A 42 -7.23 7.64 -2.87
N VAL A 43 -6.66 8.79 -2.59
CA VAL A 43 -7.33 9.85 -1.83
C VAL A 43 -7.27 11.16 -2.60
N ASP A 44 -8.24 12.04 -2.37
CA ASP A 44 -8.17 13.39 -2.91
C ASP A 44 -7.04 14.14 -2.18
N ASP A 45 -6.13 14.73 -2.95
CA ASP A 45 -5.01 15.50 -2.40
C ASP A 45 -5.48 16.91 -2.06
N ARG A 46 -6.33 16.99 -1.04
CA ARG A 46 -6.90 18.23 -0.52
C ARG A 46 -7.38 18.01 0.91
N PRO A 47 -7.59 19.07 1.68
CA PRO A 47 -8.10 18.94 3.05
C PRO A 47 -9.37 18.09 3.08
N GLY A 48 -9.41 17.14 4.02
CA GLY A 48 -10.54 16.23 4.17
C GLY A 48 -10.48 14.96 3.36
N GLY A 49 -9.59 14.85 2.35
CA GLY A 49 -9.47 13.64 1.54
C GLY A 49 -9.11 12.40 2.36
N LEU A 50 -8.05 12.50 3.15
CA LEU A 50 -7.64 11.41 4.04
C LEU A 50 -8.67 11.14 5.13
N ALA A 51 -9.25 12.20 5.71
CA ALA A 51 -10.24 12.06 6.77
C ALA A 51 -11.46 11.23 6.29
N ARG A 52 -11.89 11.43 5.06
CA ARG A 52 -12.99 10.67 4.46
C ARG A 52 -12.65 9.19 4.35
N VAL A 53 -11.45 8.87 3.91
CA VAL A 53 -10.99 7.48 3.81
C VAL A 53 -10.91 6.84 5.19
N LEU A 54 -10.34 7.54 6.16
CA LEU A 54 -10.24 7.03 7.53
C LEU A 54 -11.61 6.79 8.16
N ALA A 55 -12.57 7.68 7.92
CA ALA A 55 -13.94 7.50 8.41
C ALA A 55 -14.57 6.23 7.82
N THR A 56 -14.36 5.99 6.53
CA THR A 56 -14.86 4.79 5.86
C THR A 56 -14.25 3.52 6.46
N ILE A 57 -12.96 3.54 6.72
CA ILE A 57 -12.25 2.41 7.34
C ILE A 57 -12.79 2.13 8.74
N GLU A 58 -13.00 3.18 9.52
CA GLU A 58 -13.56 3.06 10.86
C GLU A 58 -14.97 2.47 10.84
N GLU A 59 -15.83 2.97 9.95
CA GLU A 59 -17.19 2.44 9.78
C GLU A 59 -17.20 0.97 9.39
N ALA A 60 -16.23 0.54 8.62
CA ALA A 60 -16.10 -0.85 8.20
C ALA A 60 -15.55 -1.76 9.31
N GLY A 61 -15.12 -1.20 10.43
CA GLY A 61 -14.57 -1.96 11.56
C GLY A 61 -13.23 -2.59 11.24
N LEU A 62 -12.44 -1.96 10.38
CA LEU A 62 -11.13 -2.48 10.00
C LEU A 62 -10.04 -1.92 10.90
N ALA A 63 -9.11 -2.79 11.31
CA ALA A 63 -7.98 -2.40 12.14
C ALA A 63 -6.76 -2.11 11.27
N VAL A 64 -6.22 -0.90 11.42
CA VAL A 64 -5.02 -0.46 10.71
C VAL A 64 -3.82 -0.60 11.63
N GLU A 65 -2.81 -1.34 11.20
CA GLU A 65 -1.55 -1.46 11.94
C GLU A 65 -0.68 -0.22 11.72
N TYR A 66 -0.59 0.22 10.46
CA TYR A 66 0.11 1.46 10.11
C TYR A 66 -0.35 1.94 8.74
N MET A 67 -0.02 3.18 8.43
CA MET A 67 -0.23 3.77 7.12
C MET A 67 0.85 4.80 6.82
N TYR A 68 1.08 5.06 5.54
CA TYR A 68 2.01 6.11 5.13
C TYR A 68 1.62 6.64 3.76
N ALA A 69 1.97 7.90 3.51
CA ALA A 69 1.74 8.51 2.22
C ALA A 69 2.76 8.00 1.21
N PHE A 70 2.28 7.55 0.05
CA PHE A 70 3.14 7.28 -1.07
C PHE A 70 3.23 8.58 -1.89
N ALA A 71 4.39 8.90 -2.40
CA ALA A 71 4.60 10.14 -3.14
C ALA A 71 3.63 10.21 -4.31
N ALA A 72 3.38 11.28 -4.91
CA ALA A 72 2.50 11.55 -6.04
C ALA A 72 1.51 10.43 -6.41
N GLY A 73 0.24 10.70 -6.34
CA GLY A 73 -0.79 9.75 -6.75
C GLY A 73 -0.77 9.48 -8.26
N PRO A 74 -1.60 8.53 -8.73
CA PRO A 74 -1.64 8.14 -10.14
C PRO A 74 -2.17 9.23 -11.06
N LYS A 75 -2.84 10.24 -10.51
CA LYS A 75 -3.44 11.34 -11.27
C LYS A 75 -3.20 12.67 -10.58
N PRO A 76 -3.19 13.79 -11.33
CA PRO A 76 -3.15 15.12 -10.71
C PRO A 76 -4.29 15.32 -9.74
N GLY A 77 -4.01 15.93 -8.60
CA GLY A 77 -5.01 16.16 -7.55
C GLY A 77 -5.35 14.93 -6.72
N LYS A 78 -4.68 13.83 -6.94
CA LYS A 78 -4.84 12.59 -6.18
C LYS A 78 -3.54 12.19 -5.51
N ALA A 79 -3.66 11.53 -4.39
CA ALA A 79 -2.53 10.93 -3.68
C ALA A 79 -2.85 9.47 -3.40
N ALA A 80 -1.86 8.70 -3.04
CA ALA A 80 -2.05 7.33 -2.61
C ALA A 80 -1.55 7.18 -1.17
N ILE A 81 -2.38 6.59 -0.33
CA ILE A 81 -2.01 6.24 1.04
C ILE A 81 -1.94 4.72 1.12
N VAL A 82 -0.83 4.22 1.63
CA VAL A 82 -0.62 2.78 1.77
C VAL A 82 -1.02 2.36 3.17
N PHE A 83 -1.93 1.40 3.27
CA PHE A 83 -2.44 0.88 4.53
C PHE A 83 -1.98 -0.55 4.76
N ARG A 84 -1.49 -0.83 5.96
CA ARG A 84 -1.31 -2.19 6.44
C ARG A 84 -2.45 -2.50 7.40
N PHE A 85 -3.35 -3.40 6.99
CA PHE A 85 -4.45 -3.86 7.82
C PHE A 85 -4.08 -5.15 8.53
N GLU A 86 -4.70 -5.41 9.67
CA GLU A 86 -4.53 -6.69 10.37
C GLU A 86 -4.99 -7.87 9.51
N ASP A 87 -6.09 -7.68 8.78
CA ASP A 87 -6.64 -8.68 7.86
C ASP A 87 -6.73 -8.05 6.46
N PRO A 88 -5.68 -8.18 5.64
CA PRO A 88 -5.64 -7.52 4.34
C PRO A 88 -6.75 -7.96 3.38
N ASP A 89 -7.07 -9.25 3.36
CA ASP A 89 -8.09 -9.76 2.43
C ASP A 89 -9.48 -9.22 2.76
N ARG A 90 -9.83 -9.24 4.04
CA ARG A 90 -11.09 -8.67 4.51
C ARG A 90 -11.15 -7.17 4.24
N ALA A 91 -10.06 -6.47 4.50
CA ALA A 91 -9.97 -5.03 4.28
C ALA A 91 -10.13 -4.68 2.80
N LEU A 92 -9.44 -5.41 1.92
CA LEU A 92 -9.53 -5.18 0.48
C LEU A 92 -10.97 -5.30 -0.02
N ALA A 93 -11.67 -6.35 0.39
CA ALA A 93 -13.07 -6.54 0.02
C ALA A 93 -13.96 -5.42 0.56
N ALA A 94 -13.77 -5.05 1.83
CA ALA A 94 -14.60 -4.04 2.48
C ALA A 94 -14.41 -2.64 1.87
N VAL A 95 -13.18 -2.23 1.59
CA VAL A 95 -12.93 -0.89 1.03
C VAL A 95 -13.45 -0.79 -0.41
N LYS A 96 -13.33 -1.85 -1.19
CA LYS A 96 -13.88 -1.89 -2.54
C LYS A 96 -15.41 -1.79 -2.51
N GLN A 97 -16.05 -2.52 -1.61
CA GLN A 97 -17.50 -2.49 -1.42
C GLN A 97 -18.01 -1.10 -1.07
N ARG A 98 -17.21 -0.34 -0.33
CA ARG A 98 -17.57 1.02 0.09
C ARG A 98 -17.17 2.11 -0.90
N GLY A 99 -16.71 1.72 -2.08
CA GLY A 99 -16.43 2.64 -3.17
C GLY A 99 -15.07 3.32 -3.11
N LEU A 100 -14.17 2.87 -2.25
CA LEU A 100 -12.81 3.37 -2.24
C LEU A 100 -12.02 2.76 -3.40
N ARG A 101 -11.17 3.56 -4.02
CA ARG A 101 -10.37 3.10 -5.14
C ARG A 101 -9.04 2.55 -4.66
N VAL A 102 -8.83 1.26 -4.89
CA VAL A 102 -7.56 0.61 -4.60
C VAL A 102 -6.65 0.74 -5.81
N VAL A 103 -5.45 1.23 -5.57
CA VAL A 103 -4.45 1.45 -6.63
C VAL A 103 -3.58 0.20 -6.76
N ASP A 104 -3.36 -0.26 -7.97
CA ASP A 104 -2.47 -1.40 -8.16
C ASP A 104 -0.99 -0.97 -8.17
N ALA A 105 -0.09 -1.96 -8.12
CA ALA A 105 1.34 -1.69 -8.05
C ALA A 105 1.85 -0.91 -9.24
N ASP A 106 1.38 -1.22 -10.44
CA ASP A 106 1.83 -0.56 -11.65
C ASP A 106 1.38 0.88 -11.71
N GLU A 107 0.15 1.17 -11.30
CA GLU A 107 -0.35 2.54 -11.19
C GLU A 107 0.46 3.33 -10.17
N LEU A 108 0.75 2.72 -9.02
CA LEU A 108 1.48 3.36 -7.95
C LEU A 108 2.91 3.71 -8.35
N LEU A 109 3.54 2.86 -9.15
CA LEU A 109 4.90 3.05 -9.64
C LEU A 109 4.96 3.92 -10.90
N GLY A 110 3.82 4.41 -11.38
CA GLY A 110 3.76 5.24 -12.57
C GLY A 110 3.90 4.50 -13.87
N LYS A 111 3.81 3.19 -13.86
CA LYS A 111 3.85 2.38 -15.08
C LYS A 111 2.46 2.34 -15.70
N LYS A 112 2.41 2.55 -17.01
CA LYS A 112 1.16 2.41 -17.75
C LYS A 112 1.03 0.97 -18.21
N SER A 113 -0.12 0.37 -17.97
CA SER A 113 -0.43 -0.90 -18.60
C SER A 113 -0.74 -0.63 -20.06
N MET A 114 -0.09 -1.35 -20.91
CA MET A 114 -0.32 -1.27 -22.33
C MET A 114 -0.85 -2.57 -22.86
#